data_63ebd52f598e9c93d8dbe6ac8ad3f950
#
_entry.id   63ebd52f598e9c93d8dbe6ac8ad3f950
#
_cell.length_a   1.000
_cell.length_b   1.000
_cell.length_c   1.000
_cell.angle_alpha   90.00
_cell.angle_beta   90.00
_cell.angle_gamma   90.00
#
_symmetry.space_group_name_H-M   'P 1'
#
loop_
_entity.id
_entity.type
_entity.pdbx_description
1 polymer ?
#
loop_
_entity_poly.entity_id
_entity_poly.type
_entity_poly.pdbx_seq_one_letter_code
_entity_poly.pdbx_strand_id
1 'polypeptide(L)'
;ELARVFSSPDVKTERSIRFALWNNEETGLNGARAYVDQRQSLQGIENPKGSGKYPEPKWLGMIQHDMMMWDHGMPNADGSIPKDQRPEADVNIEFQMKSKATLASQQLAWFLHGSNEKYATDYPAQVGPHMTNTDSAPFQDLIPTVSLRENERGSQVGAGWDPNWHQVSDVFSTYSDKDFRLGLNAAQTTLGALLHLANGSLKKP
;
A
#
# COMPACT_ATOMS: atom_id res chain seq x y z
N GLU A 1 1.53 1.65 -12.51
CA GLU A 1 1.38 0.33 -13.14
C GLU A 1 0.03 -0.30 -12.80
N LEU A 2 -0.39 -0.38 -11.55
CA LEU A 2 -1.69 -0.94 -11.15
C LEU A 2 -2.85 -0.30 -11.93
N ALA A 3 -2.89 1.03 -12.01
CA ALA A 3 -3.93 1.74 -12.78
C ALA A 3 -3.90 1.34 -14.27
N ARG A 4 -2.72 1.18 -14.86
CA ARG A 4 -2.56 0.75 -16.24
C ARG A 4 -3.14 -0.66 -16.47
N VAL A 5 -2.85 -1.59 -15.56
CA VAL A 5 -3.37 -2.96 -15.65
C VAL A 5 -4.89 -2.99 -15.52
N PHE A 6 -5.45 -2.31 -14.52
CA PHE A 6 -6.90 -2.28 -14.30
C PHE A 6 -7.67 -1.48 -15.35
N SER A 7 -7.00 -0.62 -16.13
CA SER A 7 -7.62 0.07 -17.28
C SER A 7 -7.61 -0.75 -18.56
N SER A 8 -7.00 -1.94 -18.57
CA SER A 8 -7.05 -2.84 -19.71
C SER A 8 -8.48 -3.25 -20.05
N PRO A 9 -8.87 -3.29 -21.33
CA PRO A 9 -10.19 -3.72 -21.77
C PRO A 9 -10.47 -5.21 -21.46
N ASP A 10 -9.42 -5.96 -21.12
CA ASP A 10 -9.55 -7.38 -20.77
C ASP A 10 -9.81 -7.60 -19.27
N VAL A 11 -9.66 -6.57 -18.45
CA VAL A 11 -9.95 -6.62 -17.02
C VAL A 11 -11.32 -6.01 -16.75
N LYS A 12 -12.19 -6.75 -16.06
CA LYS A 12 -13.47 -6.25 -15.58
C LYS A 12 -13.53 -6.40 -14.08
N THR A 13 -14.09 -5.42 -13.39
CA THR A 13 -14.33 -5.44 -11.96
C THR A 13 -15.78 -5.11 -11.66
N GLU A 14 -16.37 -5.76 -10.66
CA GLU A 14 -17.72 -5.43 -10.19
C GLU A 14 -17.73 -4.28 -9.20
N ARG A 15 -16.60 -4.07 -8.51
CA ARG A 15 -16.41 -2.93 -7.60
C ARG A 15 -15.42 -1.95 -8.20
N SER A 16 -15.66 -0.67 -7.96
CA SER A 16 -14.77 0.39 -8.42
C SER A 16 -13.45 0.38 -7.65
N ILE A 17 -12.37 0.63 -8.37
CA ILE A 17 -11.04 0.86 -7.81
C ILE A 17 -10.68 2.32 -8.09
N ARG A 18 -10.29 3.05 -7.04
CA ARG A 18 -9.82 4.42 -7.17
C ARG A 18 -8.32 4.45 -6.91
N PHE A 19 -7.58 5.01 -7.84
CA PHE A 19 -6.16 5.30 -7.68
C PHE A 19 -6.03 6.77 -7.30
N ALA A 20 -5.31 7.04 -6.21
CA ALA A 20 -5.08 8.39 -5.71
C ALA A 20 -3.59 8.62 -5.49
N LEU A 21 -3.13 9.79 -5.93
CA LEU A 21 -1.80 10.32 -5.63
C LEU A 21 -2.03 11.62 -4.88
N TRP A 22 -1.59 11.68 -3.66
CA TRP A 22 -1.68 12.90 -2.86
C TRP A 22 -0.34 13.64 -2.83
N ASN A 23 -0.40 14.91 -2.60
CA ASN A 23 0.76 15.76 -2.36
C ASN A 23 0.80 16.22 -0.90
N ASN A 24 1.90 16.86 -0.52
CA ASN A 24 2.08 17.40 0.82
C ASN A 24 1.94 16.37 1.96
N GLU A 25 2.38 15.14 1.71
CA GLU A 25 2.47 14.12 2.75
C GLU A 25 3.43 14.58 3.84
N GLU A 26 4.64 14.99 3.45
CA GLU A 26 5.75 15.41 4.33
C GLU A 26 5.45 16.65 5.19
N THR A 27 4.42 17.40 4.86
CA THR A 27 4.00 18.59 5.60
C THR A 27 2.80 18.33 6.52
N GLY A 28 2.47 17.06 6.77
CA GLY A 28 1.42 16.65 7.70
C GLY A 28 0.25 15.94 7.05
N LEU A 29 0.47 15.15 5.99
CA LEU A 29 -0.54 14.34 5.30
C LEU A 29 -1.67 15.20 4.69
N ASN A 30 -1.34 16.42 4.28
CA ASN A 30 -2.35 17.44 3.96
C ASN A 30 -3.27 17.03 2.80
N GLY A 31 -2.73 16.38 1.76
CA GLY A 31 -3.53 15.92 0.64
C GLY A 31 -4.53 14.83 1.02
N ALA A 32 -4.08 13.81 1.74
CA ALA A 32 -4.92 12.71 2.20
C ALA A 32 -5.96 13.18 3.23
N ARG A 33 -5.58 14.05 4.18
CA ARG A 33 -6.52 14.65 5.15
C ARG A 33 -7.61 15.46 4.46
N ALA A 34 -7.23 16.36 3.57
CA ALA A 34 -8.20 17.17 2.82
C ALA A 34 -9.18 16.29 2.02
N TYR A 35 -8.68 15.22 1.42
CA TYR A 35 -9.53 14.26 0.71
C TYR A 35 -10.55 13.60 1.65
N VAL A 36 -10.11 13.10 2.80
CA VAL A 36 -11.00 12.48 3.79
C VAL A 36 -12.01 13.49 4.31
N ASP A 37 -11.58 14.67 4.73
CA ASP A 37 -12.45 15.72 5.29
C ASP A 37 -13.54 16.14 4.31
N GLN A 38 -13.23 16.27 3.04
CA GLN A 38 -14.17 16.69 2.01
C GLN A 38 -15.16 15.60 1.59
N ARG A 39 -14.79 14.31 1.72
CA ARG A 39 -15.50 13.22 1.05
C ARG A 39 -16.10 12.17 1.96
N GLN A 40 -15.60 12.03 3.19
CA GLN A 40 -16.10 10.98 4.09
C GLN A 40 -17.61 11.06 4.34
N SER A 41 -18.16 12.26 4.47
CA SER A 41 -19.59 12.48 4.70
C SER A 41 -20.46 12.31 3.47
N LEU A 42 -19.85 12.23 2.28
CA LEU A 42 -20.55 12.09 1.00
C LEU A 42 -20.70 10.63 0.54
N GLN A 43 -20.08 9.71 1.25
CA GLN A 43 -20.06 8.31 0.87
C GLN A 43 -21.46 7.70 0.76
N GLY A 44 -21.77 7.13 -0.38
CA GLY A 44 -23.04 6.46 -0.63
C GLY A 44 -24.25 7.41 -0.70
N ILE A 45 -24.03 8.72 -0.76
CA ILE A 45 -25.10 9.70 -0.98
C ILE A 45 -25.35 9.86 -2.46
N GLU A 46 -26.58 9.59 -2.84
CA GLU A 46 -27.04 9.76 -4.21
C GLU A 46 -27.17 11.27 -4.56
N ASN A 47 -26.60 11.67 -5.69
CA ASN A 47 -26.67 13.07 -6.12
C ASN A 47 -26.70 13.18 -7.67
N PRO A 48 -27.77 13.75 -8.28
CA PRO A 48 -29.03 14.16 -7.63
C PRO A 48 -29.83 12.97 -7.08
N LYS A 49 -30.65 13.22 -6.08
CA LYS A 49 -31.49 12.16 -5.46
C LYS A 49 -32.41 11.53 -6.52
N GLY A 50 -32.47 10.19 -6.58
CA GLY A 50 -33.22 9.42 -7.53
C GLY A 50 -32.53 9.21 -8.89
N SER A 51 -31.25 9.63 -9.02
CA SER A 51 -30.47 9.50 -10.27
C SER A 51 -29.75 8.17 -10.43
N GLY A 52 -29.60 7.40 -9.35
CA GLY A 52 -28.72 6.23 -9.30
C GLY A 52 -27.23 6.59 -9.31
N LYS A 53 -26.86 7.87 -9.18
CA LYS A 53 -25.47 8.33 -9.22
C LYS A 53 -24.96 8.62 -7.82
N TYR A 54 -23.82 8.06 -7.52
CA TYR A 54 -23.12 8.22 -6.24
C TYR A 54 -21.73 8.83 -6.50
N PRO A 55 -21.61 10.19 -6.49
CA PRO A 55 -20.34 10.87 -6.78
C PRO A 55 -19.21 10.44 -5.86
N GLU A 56 -19.56 10.09 -4.61
CA GLU A 56 -18.63 9.44 -3.70
C GLU A 56 -19.18 8.07 -3.27
N PRO A 57 -18.73 6.98 -3.89
CA PRO A 57 -19.15 5.64 -3.52
C PRO A 57 -18.68 5.29 -2.10
N LYS A 58 -19.33 4.33 -1.48
CA LYS A 58 -18.92 3.85 -0.15
C LYS A 58 -17.52 3.24 -0.24
N TRP A 59 -16.63 3.72 0.61
CA TRP A 59 -15.28 3.18 0.71
C TRP A 59 -15.30 1.83 1.43
N LEU A 60 -14.64 0.84 0.88
CA LEU A 60 -14.60 -0.53 1.42
C LEU A 60 -13.24 -0.86 2.05
N GLY A 61 -12.19 -0.20 1.64
CA GLY A 61 -10.84 -0.36 2.15
C GLY A 61 -9.86 0.55 1.44
N MET A 62 -8.68 0.71 2.02
CA MET A 62 -7.60 1.52 1.49
C MET A 62 -6.29 0.72 1.58
N ILE A 63 -5.55 0.69 0.49
CA ILE A 63 -4.23 0.08 0.39
C ILE A 63 -3.29 1.16 -0.11
N GLN A 64 -2.29 1.47 0.67
CA GLN A 64 -1.24 2.44 0.33
C GLN A 64 0.06 1.72 0.02
N HIS A 65 0.87 2.34 -0.83
CA HIS A 65 2.27 2.03 -1.03
C HIS A 65 3.10 3.25 -0.65
N ASP A 66 4.12 3.03 0.17
CA ASP A 66 5.01 4.07 0.64
C ASP A 66 6.37 3.45 0.99
N MET A 67 7.46 4.07 0.57
CA MET A 67 8.81 3.58 0.85
C MET A 67 9.02 2.13 0.39
N MET A 68 8.97 1.89 -0.91
CA MET A 68 8.94 0.53 -1.49
C MET A 68 10.13 0.23 -2.41
N MET A 69 11.19 1.02 -2.37
CA MET A 69 12.26 0.93 -3.38
C MET A 69 13.64 0.71 -2.76
N TRP A 70 13.73 0.18 -1.55
CA TRP A 70 15.00 -0.14 -0.91
C TRP A 70 15.10 -1.60 -0.49
N ASP A 71 15.77 -2.41 -1.31
CA ASP A 71 16.03 -3.82 -1.01
C ASP A 71 17.36 -3.97 -0.24
N HIS A 72 17.32 -3.71 1.05
CA HIS A 72 18.49 -3.75 1.91
C HIS A 72 18.55 -4.97 2.83
N GLY A 73 17.46 -5.75 2.94
CA GLY A 73 17.34 -6.89 3.87
C GLY A 73 17.53 -6.50 5.34
N MET A 74 17.82 -7.47 6.18
CA MET A 74 18.07 -7.24 7.60
C MET A 74 19.54 -6.90 7.86
N PRO A 75 19.85 -5.88 8.67
CA PRO A 75 21.21 -5.61 9.07
C PRO A 75 21.77 -6.74 9.94
N ASN A 76 23.10 -6.91 9.91
CA ASN A 76 23.80 -7.74 10.86
C ASN A 76 23.66 -7.23 12.31
N ALA A 77 24.00 -8.06 13.29
CA ALA A 77 23.95 -7.67 14.70
C ALA A 77 24.83 -6.45 15.05
N ASP A 78 25.85 -6.17 14.26
CA ASP A 78 26.71 -5.00 14.41
C ASP A 78 26.18 -3.75 13.65
N GLY A 79 25.00 -3.86 13.02
CA GLY A 79 24.39 -2.82 12.22
C GLY A 79 24.92 -2.70 10.79
N SER A 80 25.87 -3.54 10.38
CA SER A 80 26.35 -3.54 9.01
C SER A 80 25.35 -4.22 8.07
N ILE A 81 25.29 -3.73 6.82
CA ILE A 81 24.44 -4.31 5.78
C ILE A 81 25.25 -5.30 4.96
N PRO A 82 24.84 -6.56 4.86
CA PRO A 82 25.55 -7.57 4.06
C PRO A 82 25.62 -7.15 2.58
N LYS A 83 26.76 -7.40 1.94
CA LYS A 83 26.95 -7.11 0.51
C LYS A 83 26.04 -7.92 -0.40
N ASP A 84 25.78 -9.16 -0.03
CA ASP A 84 24.90 -10.08 -0.75
C ASP A 84 23.56 -10.17 -0.04
N GLN A 85 22.96 -9.03 0.17
CA GLN A 85 21.73 -8.94 0.88
C GLN A 85 20.64 -9.74 0.18
N ARG A 86 20.17 -10.71 0.86
CA ARG A 86 19.00 -11.48 0.43
C ARG A 86 17.76 -10.67 0.75
N PRO A 87 16.71 -10.81 -0.02
CA PRO A 87 15.42 -10.22 0.30
C PRO A 87 14.82 -10.90 1.53
N GLU A 88 15.37 -10.54 2.67
CA GLU A 88 14.65 -10.49 3.91
C GLU A 88 14.04 -9.09 4.06
N ALA A 89 14.30 -8.23 3.09
CA ALA A 89 13.44 -7.13 2.76
C ALA A 89 12.10 -7.71 2.38
N ASP A 90 11.20 -7.54 3.25
CA ASP A 90 9.85 -8.02 3.10
C ASP A 90 8.99 -6.94 2.46
N VAL A 91 7.91 -7.37 1.85
CA VAL A 91 6.79 -6.49 1.70
C VAL A 91 6.08 -6.40 3.05
N ASN A 92 6.41 -5.42 3.85
CA ASN A 92 5.74 -5.21 5.13
C ASN A 92 4.35 -4.63 4.91
N ILE A 93 3.35 -5.37 5.34
CA ILE A 93 1.94 -5.00 5.27
C ILE A 93 1.52 -4.53 6.65
N GLU A 94 1.52 -3.23 6.83
CA GLU A 94 1.27 -2.61 8.13
C GLU A 94 -0.17 -2.16 8.30
N PHE A 95 -0.70 -2.32 9.50
CA PHE A 95 -1.98 -1.77 9.94
C PHE A 95 -1.84 -1.04 11.28
N GLN A 96 -2.80 -0.18 11.62
CA GLN A 96 -2.76 0.54 12.91
C GLN A 96 -3.55 -0.20 13.99
N MET A 97 -2.82 -0.73 14.99
CA MET A 97 -3.40 -1.51 16.07
C MET A 97 -4.36 -0.70 16.98
N LYS A 98 -4.17 0.62 17.06
CA LYS A 98 -4.98 1.50 17.90
C LYS A 98 -6.15 2.15 17.17
N SER A 99 -6.34 1.83 15.89
CA SER A 99 -7.44 2.38 15.08
C SER A 99 -8.79 1.75 15.40
N LYS A 100 -9.86 2.47 15.08
CA LYS A 100 -11.23 1.93 15.23
C LYS A 100 -11.50 0.77 14.27
N ALA A 101 -10.82 0.71 13.13
CA ALA A 101 -10.96 -0.35 12.15
C ALA A 101 -9.88 -1.45 12.27
N THR A 102 -9.20 -1.56 13.41
CA THR A 102 -8.05 -2.46 13.62
C THR A 102 -8.30 -3.89 13.15
N LEU A 103 -9.38 -4.53 13.59
CA LEU A 103 -9.65 -5.93 13.24
C LEU A 103 -9.84 -6.11 11.73
N ALA A 104 -10.59 -5.22 11.11
CA ALA A 104 -10.81 -5.28 9.67
C ALA A 104 -9.54 -4.93 8.87
N SER A 105 -8.72 -4.02 9.37
CA SER A 105 -7.41 -3.70 8.81
C SER A 105 -6.44 -4.89 8.91
N GLN A 106 -6.42 -5.56 10.05
CA GLN A 106 -5.63 -6.79 10.23
C GLN A 106 -6.09 -7.91 9.28
N GLN A 107 -7.39 -8.09 9.10
CA GLN A 107 -7.92 -9.06 8.12
C GLN A 107 -7.51 -8.70 6.69
N LEU A 108 -7.55 -7.42 6.33
CA LEU A 108 -7.08 -6.95 5.03
C LEU A 108 -5.57 -7.20 4.86
N ALA A 109 -4.77 -6.96 5.90
CA ALA A 109 -3.33 -7.22 5.87
C ALA A 109 -3.02 -8.71 5.63
N TRP A 110 -3.67 -9.62 6.34
CA TRP A 110 -3.52 -11.05 6.11
C TRP A 110 -4.05 -11.51 4.77
N PHE A 111 -5.06 -10.86 4.24
CA PHE A 111 -5.54 -11.13 2.89
C PHE A 111 -4.49 -10.74 1.83
N LEU A 112 -3.81 -9.60 2.00
CA LEU A 112 -2.69 -9.22 1.13
C LEU A 112 -1.50 -10.17 1.31
N HIS A 113 -1.20 -10.61 2.52
CA HIS A 113 -0.16 -11.63 2.76
C HIS A 113 -0.43 -12.90 1.94
N GLY A 114 -1.65 -13.46 2.00
CA GLY A 114 -2.02 -14.60 1.16
C GLY A 114 -1.97 -14.33 -0.34
N SER A 115 -2.19 -13.07 -0.75
CA SER A 115 -1.99 -12.64 -2.14
C SER A 115 -0.51 -12.63 -2.53
N ASN A 116 0.37 -12.19 -1.63
CA ASN A 116 1.81 -12.23 -1.84
C ASN A 116 2.29 -13.68 -2.03
N GLU A 117 1.95 -14.58 -1.11
CA GLU A 117 2.33 -15.98 -1.18
C GLU A 117 1.91 -16.67 -2.49
N LYS A 118 0.83 -16.19 -3.11
CA LYS A 118 0.27 -16.79 -4.32
C LYS A 118 0.77 -16.16 -5.61
N TYR A 119 0.99 -14.85 -5.63
CA TYR A 119 1.19 -14.10 -6.87
C TYR A 119 2.46 -13.26 -6.91
N ALA A 120 3.18 -13.14 -5.81
CA ALA A 120 4.31 -12.22 -5.67
C ALA A 120 5.41 -12.82 -4.80
N THR A 121 5.96 -13.94 -5.24
CA THR A 121 6.82 -14.83 -4.44
C THR A 121 8.30 -14.46 -4.46
N ASP A 122 8.70 -13.39 -5.13
CA ASP A 122 10.10 -12.95 -5.17
C ASP A 122 10.57 -12.42 -3.82
N TYR A 123 9.65 -11.80 -3.06
CA TYR A 123 9.87 -11.32 -1.70
C TYR A 123 8.75 -11.79 -0.78
N PRO A 124 9.08 -12.28 0.41
CA PRO A 124 8.06 -12.65 1.39
C PRO A 124 7.30 -11.42 1.86
N ALA A 125 6.09 -11.62 2.35
CA ALA A 125 5.35 -10.58 3.05
C ALA A 125 5.36 -10.83 4.55
N GLN A 126 5.39 -9.74 5.32
CA GLN A 126 5.14 -9.75 6.75
C GLN A 126 3.95 -8.86 7.11
N VAL A 127 3.26 -9.19 8.19
CA VAL A 127 2.15 -8.37 8.69
C VAL A 127 2.55 -7.76 10.02
N GLY A 128 2.51 -6.43 10.10
CA GLY A 128 2.92 -5.67 11.28
C GLY A 128 1.87 -4.65 11.75
N PRO A 129 1.83 -4.36 13.06
CA PRO A 129 0.84 -3.44 13.66
C PRO A 129 1.35 -1.99 13.75
N HIS A 130 2.25 -1.56 12.87
CA HIS A 130 3.02 -0.32 13.06
C HIS A 130 2.67 0.82 12.09
N MET A 131 1.59 0.71 11.31
CA MET A 131 1.22 1.77 10.38
C MET A 131 1.00 3.09 11.09
N THR A 132 1.84 4.07 10.81
CA THR A 132 1.75 5.42 11.35
C THR A 132 2.29 6.44 10.35
N ASN A 133 1.84 7.68 10.48
CA ASN A 133 2.45 8.84 9.85
C ASN A 133 2.71 8.70 8.34
N THR A 134 1.67 8.33 7.63
CA THR A 134 1.64 8.24 6.17
C THR A 134 0.21 8.50 5.69
N ASP A 135 -0.01 8.66 4.39
CA ASP A 135 -1.30 9.03 3.78
C ASP A 135 -2.45 8.04 4.05
N SER A 136 -2.15 6.84 4.53
CA SER A 136 -3.16 5.90 5.02
C SER A 136 -3.75 6.28 6.39
N ALA A 137 -3.01 7.05 7.20
CA ALA A 137 -3.43 7.38 8.56
C ALA A 137 -4.77 8.10 8.68
N PRO A 138 -5.16 9.04 7.79
CA PRO A 138 -6.49 9.66 7.83
C PRO A 138 -7.66 8.69 7.62
N PHE A 139 -7.43 7.52 7.04
CA PHE A 139 -8.46 6.52 6.73
C PHE A 139 -8.63 5.46 7.82
N GLN A 140 -7.63 5.26 8.66
CA GLN A 140 -7.51 4.11 9.57
C GLN A 140 -8.66 3.95 10.58
N ASP A 141 -9.34 5.05 10.94
CA ASP A 141 -10.49 5.03 11.85
C ASP A 141 -11.83 4.90 11.11
N LEU A 142 -11.83 4.96 9.80
CA LEU A 142 -13.04 5.00 8.96
C LEU A 142 -13.28 3.68 8.24
N ILE A 143 -12.24 3.05 7.72
CA ILE A 143 -12.30 1.85 6.88
C ILE A 143 -11.09 0.95 7.14
N PRO A 144 -11.15 -0.34 6.74
CA PRO A 144 -9.96 -1.19 6.70
C PRO A 144 -8.83 -0.53 5.92
N THR A 145 -7.68 -0.36 6.54
CA THR A 145 -6.60 0.43 5.96
C THR A 145 -5.25 -0.24 6.24
N VAL A 146 -4.45 -0.38 5.20
CA VAL A 146 -3.09 -0.93 5.28
C VAL A 146 -2.12 -0.10 4.46
N SER A 147 -0.85 -0.14 4.85
CA SER A 147 0.26 0.43 4.11
C SER A 147 1.29 -0.67 3.82
N LEU A 148 1.74 -0.76 2.57
CA LEU A 148 2.84 -1.62 2.19
C LEU A 148 4.13 -0.81 2.21
N ARG A 149 5.16 -1.36 2.84
CA ARG A 149 6.47 -0.73 3.02
C ARG A 149 7.60 -1.73 2.80
N GLU A 150 8.78 -1.22 2.55
CA GLU A 150 10.01 -1.99 2.35
C GLU A 150 10.62 -2.55 3.64
N ASN A 151 10.19 -2.08 4.80
CA ASN A 151 10.65 -2.53 6.10
C ASN A 151 9.61 -2.27 7.19
N GLU A 152 9.73 -3.01 8.29
CA GLU A 152 8.88 -2.80 9.47
C GLU A 152 9.33 -1.59 10.25
N ARG A 153 8.47 -0.58 10.29
CA ARG A 153 8.75 0.68 10.95
C ARG A 153 8.77 0.55 12.48
N GLY A 154 9.75 0.39 13.12
CA GLY A 154 9.87 0.25 14.58
C GLY A 154 10.91 -0.76 14.98
N SER A 155 11.16 -1.78 14.17
CA SER A 155 12.23 -2.73 14.40
C SER A 155 13.48 -2.42 13.58
N GLN A 156 13.38 -1.64 12.50
CA GLN A 156 14.46 -1.40 11.55
C GLN A 156 14.85 0.09 11.42
N VAL A 157 14.46 0.91 12.36
CA VAL A 157 14.93 2.31 12.42
C VAL A 157 16.43 2.32 12.66
N GLY A 158 17.20 2.99 11.82
CA GLY A 158 18.64 3.04 11.88
C GLY A 158 19.31 2.27 10.74
N ALA A 159 20.13 1.28 11.02
CA ALA A 159 20.95 0.59 10.00
C ALA A 159 20.15 -0.11 8.88
N GLY A 160 18.91 -0.49 9.13
CA GLY A 160 18.01 -1.09 8.13
C GLY A 160 17.15 -0.08 7.36
N TRP A 161 17.30 1.20 7.60
CA TRP A 161 16.53 2.26 6.95
C TRP A 161 17.19 2.70 5.64
N ASP A 162 16.39 3.07 4.64
CA ASP A 162 16.92 3.63 3.40
C ASP A 162 17.78 4.88 3.70
N PRO A 163 19.08 4.87 3.40
CA PRO A 163 19.96 6.01 3.65
C PRO A 163 19.66 7.21 2.76
N ASN A 164 18.84 7.02 1.74
CA ASN A 164 18.41 8.10 0.82
C ASN A 164 17.12 8.78 1.30
N TRP A 165 16.42 8.18 2.27
CA TRP A 165 15.19 8.73 2.82
C TRP A 165 15.35 10.18 3.25
N HIS A 166 14.53 11.08 2.70
CA HIS A 166 14.58 12.53 2.88
C HIS A 166 15.94 13.18 2.50
N GLN A 167 16.70 12.55 1.62
CA GLN A 167 17.95 13.09 1.10
C GLN A 167 17.82 13.51 -0.37
N VAL A 168 18.75 14.38 -0.81
CA VAL A 168 18.87 14.76 -2.24
C VAL A 168 19.25 13.58 -3.14
N SER A 169 19.75 12.51 -2.54
CA SER A 169 20.06 11.25 -3.22
C SER A 169 18.87 10.37 -3.47
N ASP A 170 17.69 10.69 -2.94
CA ASP A 170 16.44 9.97 -3.22
C ASP A 170 15.93 10.32 -4.62
N VAL A 171 16.58 9.75 -5.62
CA VAL A 171 16.29 9.95 -7.03
C VAL A 171 16.33 8.62 -7.78
N PHE A 172 15.62 8.54 -8.89
CA PHE A 172 15.48 7.32 -9.69
C PHE A 172 16.83 6.60 -9.97
N SER A 173 17.89 7.36 -10.27
CA SER A 173 19.21 6.82 -10.60
C SER A 173 19.97 6.22 -9.41
N THR A 174 19.50 6.40 -8.20
CA THR A 174 20.10 5.83 -6.98
C THR A 174 19.74 4.37 -6.81
N TYR A 175 18.54 4.00 -7.23
CA TYR A 175 17.98 2.67 -7.03
C TYR A 175 18.35 1.72 -8.17
N SER A 176 18.61 0.47 -7.81
CA SER A 176 18.97 -0.60 -8.72
C SER A 176 17.74 -1.38 -9.22
N ASP A 177 17.95 -2.24 -10.20
CA ASP A 177 16.91 -3.18 -10.66
C ASP A 177 16.39 -4.08 -9.52
N LYS A 178 17.22 -4.34 -8.52
CA LYS A 178 16.85 -5.15 -7.36
C LYS A 178 15.82 -4.41 -6.50
N ASP A 179 16.04 -3.12 -6.27
CA ASP A 179 15.13 -2.25 -5.53
C ASP A 179 13.79 -2.15 -6.26
N PHE A 180 13.82 -1.96 -7.58
CA PHE A 180 12.61 -1.96 -8.41
C PHE A 180 11.85 -3.29 -8.39
N ARG A 181 12.52 -4.43 -8.19
CA ARG A 181 11.86 -5.73 -8.02
C ARG A 181 11.04 -5.80 -6.74
N LEU A 182 11.54 -5.23 -5.64
CA LEU A 182 10.76 -5.14 -4.40
C LEU A 182 9.47 -4.33 -4.63
N GLY A 183 9.57 -3.17 -5.26
CA GLY A 183 8.40 -2.37 -5.63
C GLY A 183 7.44 -3.11 -6.56
N LEU A 184 7.96 -3.86 -7.53
CA LEU A 184 7.15 -4.72 -8.41
C LEU A 184 6.43 -5.80 -7.62
N ASN A 185 7.12 -6.47 -6.71
CA ASN A 185 6.53 -7.51 -5.86
C ASN A 185 5.39 -6.97 -4.99
N ALA A 186 5.55 -5.79 -4.42
CA ALA A 186 4.47 -5.11 -3.69
C ALA A 186 3.28 -4.78 -4.59
N ALA A 187 3.55 -4.32 -5.82
CA ALA A 187 2.49 -4.07 -6.80
C ALA A 187 1.76 -5.35 -7.21
N GLN A 188 2.47 -6.47 -7.40
CA GLN A 188 1.86 -7.78 -7.70
C GLN A 188 1.02 -8.29 -6.52
N THR A 189 1.51 -8.13 -5.29
CA THR A 189 0.75 -8.43 -4.07
C THR A 189 -0.59 -7.70 -4.06
N THR A 190 -0.55 -6.40 -4.30
CA THR A 190 -1.75 -5.55 -4.34
C THR A 190 -2.64 -5.85 -5.53
N LEU A 191 -2.07 -6.13 -6.71
CA LEU A 191 -2.83 -6.51 -7.91
C LEU A 191 -3.69 -7.74 -7.67
N GLY A 192 -3.09 -8.81 -7.13
CA GLY A 192 -3.80 -10.04 -6.79
C GLY A 192 -4.92 -9.82 -5.78
N ALA A 193 -4.63 -9.06 -4.71
CA ALA A 193 -5.62 -8.73 -3.69
C ALA A 193 -6.77 -7.88 -4.26
N LEU A 194 -6.47 -6.83 -5.02
CA LEU A 194 -7.49 -5.95 -5.61
C LEU A 194 -8.38 -6.69 -6.62
N LEU A 195 -7.82 -7.61 -7.41
CA LEU A 195 -8.60 -8.41 -8.35
C LEU A 195 -9.67 -9.23 -7.61
N HIS A 196 -9.32 -9.84 -6.49
CA HIS A 196 -10.27 -10.56 -5.65
C HIS A 196 -11.25 -9.62 -4.93
N LEU A 197 -10.76 -8.56 -4.29
CA LEU A 197 -11.61 -7.62 -3.54
C LEU A 197 -12.61 -6.89 -4.45
N ALA A 198 -12.23 -6.61 -5.69
CA ALA A 198 -13.09 -5.97 -6.68
C ALA A 198 -13.97 -6.96 -7.44
N ASN A 199 -13.92 -8.25 -7.09
CA ASN A 199 -14.58 -9.33 -7.84
C ASN A 199 -14.25 -9.26 -9.34
N GLY A 200 -12.94 -9.21 -9.60
CA GLY A 200 -12.41 -9.01 -10.93
C GLY A 200 -12.39 -10.28 -11.76
N SER A 201 -12.48 -10.12 -13.06
CA SER A 201 -12.35 -11.18 -14.04
C SER A 201 -11.56 -10.74 -15.26
N LEU A 202 -10.91 -11.69 -15.91
CA LEU A 202 -10.25 -11.49 -17.19
C LEU A 202 -11.16 -11.99 -18.30
N LYS A 203 -11.22 -11.28 -19.42
CA LYS A 203 -11.80 -11.85 -20.62
C LYS A 203 -11.00 -13.09 -21.01
N LYS A 204 -11.69 -14.18 -21.25
CA LYS A 204 -11.06 -15.35 -21.88
C LYS A 204 -10.61 -14.96 -23.28
N PRO A 205 -9.39 -15.37 -23.69
CA PRO A 205 -8.92 -15.18 -25.05
C PRO A 205 -9.85 -15.84 -26.05
#